data_d708dcf503253966f7114d2c5425d87c
#
_entry.id   d708dcf503253966f7114d2c5425d87c
#
_cell.length_a   1.000
_cell.length_b   1.000
_cell.length_c   1.000
_cell.angle_alpha   90.00
_cell.angle_beta   90.00
_cell.angle_gamma   90.00
#
_symmetry.space_group_name_H-M   'P 1'
#
loop_
_entity.id
_entity.type
_entity.pdbx_description
1 polymer ?
#
loop_
_entity_poly.entity_id
_entity_poly.type
_entity_poly.pdbx_seq_one_letter_code
_entity_poly.pdbx_strand_id
1 'polypeptide(L)'
;VDEQTGLAAKLGEIAAAKGVTLPTTPDADTQSMLSRMQTMAGADFDRMYVQESGVNGHRKLDDVMSQVQKNAKDKSLQDLAKAAQPLVKTHLNVAQDMVQSMRSRMGNR
;
A
#
# COMPACT_ATOMS: atom_id res chain seq x y z
N VAL A 1 -2.50 -3.03 10.28
CA VAL A 1 -1.37 -2.23 10.80
C VAL A 1 -0.21 -3.13 11.19
N ASP A 2 -0.46 -4.19 11.97
CA ASP A 2 0.61 -5.09 12.42
C ASP A 2 1.32 -5.78 11.25
N GLU A 3 0.56 -6.21 10.24
CA GLU A 3 1.12 -6.86 9.06
C GLU A 3 2.01 -5.91 8.27
N GLN A 4 1.58 -4.65 8.09
CA GLN A 4 2.36 -3.64 7.39
C GLN A 4 3.62 -3.28 8.18
N THR A 5 3.52 -3.16 9.49
CA THR A 5 4.66 -2.88 10.35
C THR A 5 5.69 -4.01 10.26
N GLY A 6 5.23 -5.27 10.28
CA GLY A 6 6.10 -6.42 10.14
C GLY A 6 6.82 -6.48 8.79
N LEU A 7 6.10 -6.16 7.71
CA LEU A 7 6.69 -6.12 6.36
C LEU A 7 7.73 -5.00 6.25
N ALA A 8 7.43 -3.82 6.80
CA ALA A 8 8.36 -2.70 6.79
C ALA A 8 9.64 -3.02 7.58
N ALA A 9 9.52 -3.66 8.73
CA ALA A 9 10.66 -4.08 9.53
C ALA A 9 11.52 -5.08 8.78
N LYS A 10 10.91 -6.06 8.10
CA LYS A 10 11.63 -7.06 7.32
C LYS A 10 12.37 -6.43 6.15
N LEU A 11 11.73 -5.51 5.45
CA LEU A 11 12.37 -4.77 4.37
C LEU A 11 13.55 -3.94 4.89
N GLY A 12 13.39 -3.30 6.06
CA GLY A 12 14.46 -2.56 6.70
C GLY A 12 15.68 -3.42 7.03
N GLU A 13 15.45 -4.64 7.53
CA GLU A 13 16.52 -5.59 7.81
C GLU A 13 17.28 -5.96 6.53
N ILE A 14 16.57 -6.23 5.45
CA ILE A 14 17.18 -6.59 4.16
C ILE A 14 17.98 -5.42 3.61
N ALA A 15 17.42 -4.21 3.67
CA ALA A 15 18.11 -3.00 3.20
C ALA A 15 19.38 -2.73 4.01
N ALA A 16 19.33 -2.87 5.32
CA ALA A 16 20.49 -2.68 6.19
C ALA A 16 21.61 -3.69 5.87
N ALA A 17 21.23 -4.95 5.66
CA ALA A 17 22.20 -6.01 5.32
C ALA A 17 22.90 -5.73 4.00
N LYS A 18 22.27 -4.99 3.09
CA LYS A 18 22.82 -4.66 1.77
C LYS A 18 23.43 -3.26 1.69
N GLY A 19 23.46 -2.53 2.80
CA GLY A 19 24.00 -1.17 2.85
C GLY A 19 23.15 -0.14 2.12
N VAL A 20 21.85 -0.40 1.96
CA VAL A 20 20.93 0.52 1.30
C VAL A 20 20.16 1.31 2.37
N THR A 21 20.10 2.63 2.18
CA THR A 21 19.33 3.51 3.07
C THR A 21 17.94 3.71 2.49
N LEU A 22 16.92 3.39 3.29
CA LEU A 22 15.54 3.60 2.87
C LEU A 22 15.12 5.05 3.13
N PRO A 23 14.27 5.64 2.25
CA PRO A 23 13.73 6.98 2.48
C PRO A 23 12.91 7.02 3.76
N THR A 24 13.02 8.11 4.50
CA THR A 24 12.24 8.35 5.72
C THR A 24 11.05 9.27 5.48
N THR A 25 10.97 9.88 4.32
CA THR A 25 9.87 10.78 3.95
C THR A 25 9.14 10.23 2.72
N PRO A 26 7.82 10.45 2.62
CA PRO A 26 7.08 10.07 1.43
C PRO A 26 7.58 10.81 0.18
N ASP A 27 7.32 10.26 -1.00
CA ASP A 27 7.63 10.93 -2.25
C ASP A 27 6.72 12.15 -2.48
N ALA A 28 7.02 12.94 -3.53
CA ALA A 28 6.31 14.20 -3.79
C ALA A 28 4.82 13.96 -4.06
N ASP A 29 4.47 12.90 -4.78
CA ASP A 29 3.07 12.59 -5.09
C ASP A 29 2.30 12.24 -3.82
N THR A 30 2.89 11.44 -2.95
CA THR A 30 2.28 11.07 -1.67
C THR A 30 2.14 12.29 -0.76
N GLN A 31 3.15 13.16 -0.70
CA GLN A 31 3.08 14.40 0.07
C GLN A 31 1.98 15.33 -0.42
N SER A 32 1.81 15.46 -1.74
CA SER A 32 0.73 16.25 -2.33
C SER A 32 -0.63 15.69 -1.97
N MET A 33 -0.78 14.36 -2.03
CA MET A 33 -2.03 13.70 -1.65
C MET A 33 -2.34 13.92 -0.17
N LEU A 34 -1.35 13.78 0.70
CA LEU A 34 -1.54 14.01 2.14
C LEU A 34 -1.94 15.46 2.43
N SER A 35 -1.35 16.43 1.73
CA SER A 35 -1.71 17.84 1.88
C SER A 35 -3.16 18.08 1.50
N ARG A 36 -3.63 17.47 0.42
CA ARG A 36 -5.05 17.58 0.02
C ARG A 36 -5.97 16.94 1.04
N MET A 37 -5.59 15.77 1.56
CA MET A 37 -6.39 15.05 2.55
C MET A 37 -6.53 15.84 3.85
N GLN A 38 -5.50 16.60 4.24
CA GLN A 38 -5.56 17.43 5.45
C GLN A 38 -6.64 18.51 5.38
N THR A 39 -7.05 18.92 4.19
CA THR A 39 -8.11 19.90 4.00
C THR A 39 -9.51 19.28 3.91
N MET A 40 -9.59 17.97 3.91
CA MET A 40 -10.85 17.24 3.82
C MET A 40 -11.33 16.80 5.19
N ALA A 41 -12.64 16.58 5.31
CA ALA A 41 -13.25 16.08 6.54
C ALA A 41 -14.40 15.14 6.21
N GLY A 42 -14.72 14.25 7.17
CA GLY A 42 -15.87 13.37 7.09
C GLY A 42 -15.82 12.38 5.94
N ALA A 43 -16.93 12.24 5.23
CA ALA A 43 -17.08 11.23 4.18
C ALA A 43 -16.13 11.43 3.01
N ASP A 44 -15.79 12.67 2.68
CA ASP A 44 -14.85 12.94 1.58
C ASP A 44 -13.45 12.45 1.92
N PHE A 45 -12.99 12.68 3.14
CA PHE A 45 -11.72 12.14 3.61
C PHE A 45 -11.72 10.62 3.57
N ASP A 46 -12.77 9.99 4.08
CA ASP A 46 -12.88 8.53 4.13
C ASP A 46 -12.82 7.92 2.73
N ARG A 47 -13.54 8.50 1.77
CA ARG A 47 -13.52 8.01 0.38
C ARG A 47 -12.15 8.13 -0.24
N MET A 48 -11.51 9.27 -0.07
CA MET A 48 -10.17 9.47 -0.63
C MET A 48 -9.15 8.53 0.01
N TYR A 49 -9.20 8.39 1.32
CA TYR A 49 -8.30 7.49 2.03
C TYR A 49 -8.43 6.04 1.53
N VAL A 50 -9.66 5.52 1.44
CA VAL A 50 -9.88 4.14 1.00
C VAL A 50 -9.50 3.96 -0.46
N GLN A 51 -9.84 4.92 -1.33
CA GLN A 51 -9.52 4.84 -2.75
C GLN A 51 -8.02 4.91 -2.99
N GLU A 52 -7.32 5.87 -2.38
CA GLU A 52 -5.90 6.10 -2.65
C GLU A 52 -5.01 5.13 -1.88
N SER A 53 -5.20 5.01 -0.58
CA SER A 53 -4.37 4.13 0.23
C SER A 53 -4.79 2.67 0.12
N GLY A 54 -6.10 2.43 0.10
CA GLY A 54 -6.64 1.07 0.03
C GLY A 54 -6.51 0.47 -1.37
N VAL A 55 -7.19 1.05 -2.36
CA VAL A 55 -7.27 0.43 -3.70
C VAL A 55 -6.03 0.75 -4.52
N ASN A 56 -5.77 2.02 -4.78
CA ASN A 56 -4.68 2.40 -5.69
C ASN A 56 -3.31 2.01 -5.14
N GLY A 57 -3.09 2.26 -3.86
CA GLY A 57 -1.83 1.91 -3.21
C GLY A 57 -1.55 0.42 -3.21
N HIS A 58 -2.54 -0.39 -2.89
CA HIS A 58 -2.37 -1.85 -2.85
C HIS A 58 -2.29 -2.46 -4.26
N ARG A 59 -2.99 -1.90 -5.25
CA ARG A 59 -2.87 -2.35 -6.63
C ARG A 59 -1.45 -2.10 -7.15
N LYS A 60 -0.92 -0.91 -6.88
CA LYS A 60 0.45 -0.56 -7.24
C LYS A 60 1.45 -1.46 -6.54
N LEU A 61 1.24 -1.74 -5.26
CA LEU A 61 2.11 -2.61 -4.48
C LEU A 61 2.07 -4.04 -4.99
N ASP A 62 0.89 -4.54 -5.37
CA ASP A 62 0.75 -5.88 -5.97
C ASP A 62 1.56 -5.98 -7.26
N ASP A 63 1.50 -4.96 -8.12
CA ASP A 63 2.28 -4.91 -9.36
C ASP A 63 3.78 -4.93 -9.08
N VAL A 64 4.22 -4.14 -8.10
CA VAL A 64 5.63 -4.10 -7.69
C VAL A 64 6.08 -5.47 -7.16
N MET A 65 5.25 -6.12 -6.34
CA MET A 65 5.57 -7.45 -5.81
C MET A 65 5.73 -8.48 -6.93
N SER A 66 4.86 -8.41 -7.95
CA SER A 66 4.96 -9.28 -9.12
C SER A 66 6.26 -9.06 -9.88
N GLN A 67 6.65 -7.81 -10.08
CA GLN A 67 7.89 -7.48 -10.78
C GLN A 67 9.12 -7.92 -9.99
N VAL A 68 9.11 -7.76 -8.68
CA VAL A 68 10.21 -8.19 -7.82
C VAL A 68 10.39 -9.71 -7.91
N GLN A 69 9.30 -10.48 -7.88
CA GLN A 69 9.39 -11.93 -8.00
C GLN A 69 9.99 -12.38 -9.34
N LYS A 70 9.67 -11.65 -10.41
CA LYS A 70 10.14 -11.99 -11.76
C LYS A 70 11.57 -11.54 -12.04
N ASN A 71 11.93 -10.34 -11.57
CA ASN A 71 13.12 -9.64 -12.06
C ASN A 71 14.23 -9.48 -11.03
N ALA A 72 13.92 -9.55 -9.74
CA ALA A 72 14.95 -9.39 -8.71
C ALA A 72 15.90 -10.58 -8.71
N LYS A 73 17.19 -10.29 -8.68
CA LYS A 73 18.22 -11.32 -8.60
C LYS A 73 18.48 -11.77 -7.17
N ASP A 74 18.04 -10.98 -6.22
CA ASP A 74 18.23 -11.25 -4.81
C ASP A 74 17.13 -12.15 -4.27
N LYS A 75 17.53 -13.30 -3.74
CA LYS A 75 16.57 -14.28 -3.24
C LYS A 75 15.80 -13.77 -2.03
N SER A 76 16.44 -13.00 -1.15
CA SER A 76 15.77 -12.43 0.02
C SER A 76 14.60 -11.54 -0.38
N LEU A 77 14.78 -10.71 -1.41
CA LEU A 77 13.72 -9.84 -1.92
C LEU A 77 12.62 -10.65 -2.60
N GLN A 78 12.98 -11.67 -3.38
CA GLN A 78 12.00 -12.55 -4.00
C GLN A 78 11.14 -13.27 -2.95
N ASP A 79 11.77 -13.80 -1.92
CA ASP A 79 11.06 -14.52 -0.86
C ASP A 79 10.16 -13.59 -0.06
N LEU A 80 10.61 -12.36 0.22
CA LEU A 80 9.79 -11.36 0.89
C LEU A 80 8.56 -11.01 0.04
N ALA A 81 8.74 -10.79 -1.26
CA ALA A 81 7.64 -10.47 -2.16
C ALA A 81 6.63 -11.62 -2.23
N LYS A 82 7.10 -12.87 -2.29
CA LYS A 82 6.21 -14.05 -2.29
C LYS A 82 5.40 -14.13 -1.00
N ALA A 83 6.03 -13.85 0.14
CA ALA A 83 5.34 -13.89 1.43
C ALA A 83 4.36 -12.74 1.59
N ALA A 84 4.68 -11.55 1.06
CA ALA A 84 3.86 -10.36 1.21
C ALA A 84 2.69 -10.29 0.23
N GLN A 85 2.85 -10.82 -0.99
CA GLN A 85 1.84 -10.64 -2.04
C GLN A 85 0.44 -11.15 -1.67
N PRO A 86 0.27 -12.31 -1.02
CA PRO A 86 -1.07 -12.73 -0.59
C PRO A 86 -1.73 -11.74 0.36
N LEU A 87 -0.95 -11.12 1.27
CA LEU A 87 -1.47 -10.10 2.18
C LEU A 87 -1.89 -8.85 1.42
N VAL A 88 -1.08 -8.42 0.45
CA VAL A 88 -1.39 -7.26 -0.40
C VAL A 88 -2.68 -7.49 -1.16
N LYS A 89 -2.88 -8.68 -1.73
CA LYS A 89 -4.09 -9.03 -2.46
C LYS A 89 -5.32 -9.05 -1.55
N THR A 90 -5.19 -9.59 -0.35
CA THR A 90 -6.27 -9.59 0.64
C THR A 90 -6.66 -8.18 1.02
N HIS A 91 -5.68 -7.33 1.31
CA HIS A 91 -5.93 -5.93 1.64
C HIS A 91 -6.57 -5.17 0.49
N LEU A 92 -6.14 -5.45 -0.75
CA LEU A 92 -6.72 -4.85 -1.95
C LEU A 92 -8.20 -5.23 -2.09
N ASN A 93 -8.53 -6.51 -1.91
CA ASN A 93 -9.90 -6.99 -2.00
C ASN A 93 -10.79 -6.34 -0.95
N VAL A 94 -10.33 -6.24 0.29
CA VAL A 94 -11.07 -5.57 1.36
C VAL A 94 -11.30 -4.10 1.02
N ALA A 95 -10.28 -3.41 0.50
CA ALA A 95 -10.39 -2.00 0.12
C ALA A 95 -11.40 -1.80 -1.00
N GLN A 96 -11.40 -2.68 -2.01
CA GLN A 96 -12.37 -2.64 -3.10
C GLN A 96 -13.79 -2.83 -2.59
N ASP A 97 -14.00 -3.75 -1.66
CA ASP A 97 -15.31 -3.98 -1.04
C ASP A 97 -15.76 -2.73 -0.26
N MET A 98 -14.85 -2.06 0.43
CA MET A 98 -15.16 -0.83 1.16
C MET A 98 -15.59 0.29 0.21
N VAL A 99 -14.91 0.44 -0.93
CA VAL A 99 -15.28 1.45 -1.94
C VAL A 99 -16.68 1.16 -2.48
N GLN A 100 -16.96 -0.10 -2.81
CA GLN A 100 -18.26 -0.48 -3.33
C GLN A 100 -19.37 -0.26 -2.29
N SER A 101 -19.12 -0.56 -1.03
CA SER A 101 -20.05 -0.33 0.06
C SER A 101 -20.36 1.17 0.21
N MET A 102 -19.35 2.02 0.11
CA MET A 102 -19.53 3.47 0.16
C MET A 102 -20.37 3.98 -1.00
N ARG A 103 -20.12 3.48 -2.21
CA ARG A 103 -20.91 3.84 -3.41
C ARG A 103 -22.38 3.44 -3.26
N SER A 104 -22.63 2.25 -2.74
CA SER A 104 -24.01 1.76 -2.51
C SER A 104 -24.76 2.65 -1.54
N ARG A 105 -24.11 3.07 -0.45
CA ARG A 105 -24.73 3.98 0.51
C ARG A 105 -25.07 5.33 -0.11
N MET A 106 -24.18 5.83 -0.97
CA MET A 106 -24.41 7.10 -1.66
C MET A 106 -25.50 6.98 -2.72
N GLY A 107 -25.59 5.85 -3.41
CA GLY A 107 -26.58 5.60 -4.42
C GLY A 107 -28.00 5.45 -3.88
N ASN A 108 -28.15 5.12 -2.60
CA ASN A 108 -29.43 4.91 -1.94
C ASN A 108 -30.04 6.19 -1.33
N ARG A 109 -29.45 7.32 -1.59
CA ARG A 109 -29.98 8.60 -1.09
C ARG A 109 -30.88 9.27 -2.13
#